data_180b1e36b3d331556a0ff7f546c497ae
#
_entry.id   180b1e36b3d331556a0ff7f546c497ae
#
_cell.length_a   1.000
_cell.length_b   1.000
_cell.length_c   1.000
_cell.angle_alpha   90.00
_cell.angle_beta   90.00
_cell.angle_gamma   90.00
#
_symmetry.space_group_name_H-M   'P 1'
#
loop_
_entity.id
_entity.type
_entity.pdbx_description
1 polymer ?
#
loop_
_entity_poly.entity_id
_entity_poly.type
_entity_poly.pdbx_seq_one_letter_code
_entity_poly.pdbx_strand_id
1 'polypeptide(L)'
;MKAVIMAGGFGTRIHPLTISLPKPMIPLINRPIMEHIVNLLKRHGITDLVLLLFHQPEIITKYFGDGSEFGVHITYVTPLEDYGTAGAVKAAARPQDERFMIISGDLLTDFDLSQVIDFHHRKQAKATITLTSVTDPLQFGVVITDKNARITKFLEKPGWGEVFSDTINTGIYILEPEVLDLIPEGENRDWAKDVFPIMLETGAALYGCDMKGYWADIGNPEAYLEACRDICHDKVFVQIDEPPITGDGRIFISPDTEVDERAALAGMVVLGGNTRVQ
;
A
#
# COMPACT_ATOMS: atom_id res chain seq x y z
N MET A 1 12.85 12.85 1.77
CA MET A 1 11.38 12.63 1.84
C MET A 1 11.11 11.38 2.65
N LYS A 2 10.19 11.41 3.59
CA LYS A 2 9.74 10.27 4.38
C LYS A 2 8.51 9.60 3.76
N ALA A 3 8.26 8.34 4.11
CA ALA A 3 6.97 7.71 3.80
C ALA A 3 6.27 7.28 5.09
N VAL A 4 4.94 7.45 5.12
CA VAL A 4 4.06 6.97 6.17
C VAL A 4 3.29 5.76 5.62
N ILE A 5 3.51 4.59 6.22
CA ILE A 5 2.78 3.36 5.87
C ILE A 5 1.61 3.21 6.82
N MET A 6 0.39 3.26 6.30
CA MET A 6 -0.84 3.09 7.07
C MET A 6 -1.14 1.60 7.24
N ALA A 7 -0.94 1.06 8.42
CA ALA A 7 -1.04 -0.37 8.73
C ALA A 7 -1.95 -0.68 9.94
N GLY A 8 -2.97 0.15 10.16
CA GLY A 8 -3.83 0.07 11.35
C GLY A 8 -5.12 -0.75 11.20
N GLY A 9 -5.47 -1.22 10.00
CA GLY A 9 -6.74 -1.89 9.73
C GLY A 9 -6.87 -3.28 10.38
N PHE A 10 -8.08 -3.62 10.86
CA PHE A 10 -8.38 -4.93 11.47
C PHE A 10 -8.40 -6.11 10.48
N GLY A 11 -8.56 -5.84 9.19
CA GLY A 11 -8.52 -6.87 8.15
C GLY A 11 -9.66 -7.90 8.21
N THR A 12 -10.83 -7.55 8.74
CA THR A 12 -11.95 -8.49 8.94
C THR A 12 -12.48 -9.12 7.65
N ARG A 13 -12.39 -8.41 6.53
CA ARG A 13 -12.85 -8.87 5.22
C ARG A 13 -11.98 -9.99 4.62
N ILE A 14 -10.77 -10.19 5.11
CA ILE A 14 -9.82 -11.21 4.63
C ILE A 14 -9.71 -12.39 5.60
N HIS A 15 -10.59 -12.52 6.59
CA HIS A 15 -10.68 -13.72 7.41
C HIS A 15 -10.82 -14.97 6.52
N PRO A 16 -10.18 -16.12 6.93
CA PRO A 16 -9.54 -16.40 8.23
C PRO A 16 -8.05 -16.01 8.31
N LEU A 17 -7.44 -15.42 7.28
CA LEU A 17 -5.99 -15.16 7.23
C LEU A 17 -5.53 -14.16 8.31
N THR A 18 -6.42 -13.28 8.75
CA THR A 18 -6.13 -12.26 9.78
C THR A 18 -6.57 -12.63 11.18
N ILE A 19 -6.87 -13.90 11.48
CA ILE A 19 -7.17 -14.34 12.83
C ILE A 19 -5.94 -14.25 13.73
N SER A 20 -4.78 -14.65 13.21
CA SER A 20 -3.52 -14.71 13.95
C SER A 20 -2.45 -13.73 13.51
N LEU A 21 -2.67 -13.02 12.41
CA LEU A 21 -1.73 -12.07 11.83
C LEU A 21 -2.45 -10.76 11.46
N PRO A 22 -1.84 -9.59 11.71
CA PRO A 22 -2.38 -8.35 11.15
C PRO A 22 -2.27 -8.39 9.62
N LYS A 23 -3.23 -7.78 8.92
CA LYS A 23 -3.34 -7.80 7.44
C LYS A 23 -2.01 -7.53 6.71
N PRO A 24 -1.20 -6.52 7.10
CA PRO A 24 0.07 -6.24 6.43
C PRO A 24 1.11 -7.36 6.55
N MET A 25 0.93 -8.29 7.49
CA MET A 25 1.83 -9.43 7.74
C MET A 25 1.38 -10.73 7.06
N ILE A 26 0.26 -10.72 6.34
CA ILE A 26 -0.14 -11.87 5.52
C ILE A 26 0.93 -12.10 4.45
N PRO A 27 1.45 -13.35 4.32
CA PRO A 27 2.51 -13.62 3.36
C PRO A 27 1.99 -13.65 1.91
N LEU A 28 2.66 -12.92 1.02
CA LEU A 28 2.59 -13.07 -0.42
C LEU A 28 3.92 -13.65 -0.89
N ILE A 29 3.91 -14.88 -1.42
CA ILE A 29 5.13 -15.61 -1.84
C ILE A 29 6.19 -15.58 -0.74
N ASN A 30 5.83 -16.09 0.45
CA ASN A 30 6.66 -16.22 1.65
C ASN A 30 7.14 -14.92 2.31
N ARG A 31 6.69 -13.74 1.85
CA ARG A 31 7.04 -12.43 2.44
C ARG A 31 5.79 -11.66 2.82
N PRO A 32 5.78 -10.94 3.95
CA PRO A 32 4.66 -10.08 4.31
C PRO A 32 4.29 -9.08 3.20
N ILE A 33 3.00 -8.78 3.03
CA ILE A 33 2.54 -7.72 2.10
C ILE A 33 3.34 -6.43 2.34
N MET A 34 3.52 -6.04 3.60
CA MET A 34 4.24 -4.80 3.96
C MET A 34 5.72 -4.84 3.54
N GLU A 35 6.36 -6.00 3.50
CA GLU A 35 7.75 -6.10 3.05
C GLU A 35 7.89 -5.74 1.57
N HIS A 36 6.92 -6.12 0.73
CA HIS A 36 6.89 -5.70 -0.67
C HIS A 36 6.79 -4.18 -0.79
N ILE A 37 6.01 -3.53 0.09
CA ILE A 37 5.89 -2.06 0.15
C ILE A 37 7.21 -1.42 0.62
N VAL A 38 7.84 -1.95 1.65
CA VAL A 38 9.15 -1.47 2.14
C VAL A 38 10.20 -1.57 1.03
N ASN A 39 10.25 -2.69 0.31
CA ASN A 39 11.16 -2.89 -0.81
C ASN A 39 10.86 -1.94 -1.98
N LEU A 40 9.57 -1.68 -2.28
CA LEU A 40 9.16 -0.69 -3.27
C LEU A 40 9.67 0.70 -2.90
N LEU A 41 9.41 1.17 -1.69
CA LEU A 41 9.85 2.49 -1.19
C LEU A 41 11.38 2.62 -1.24
N LYS A 42 12.10 1.61 -0.73
CA LYS A 42 13.57 1.57 -0.76
C LYS A 42 14.11 1.67 -2.19
N ARG A 43 13.53 0.95 -3.16
CA ARG A 43 13.93 0.99 -4.57
C ARG A 43 13.87 2.39 -5.17
N HIS A 44 12.94 3.22 -4.68
CA HIS A 44 12.78 4.63 -5.08
C HIS A 44 13.50 5.62 -4.14
N GLY A 45 14.44 5.14 -3.31
CA GLY A 45 15.26 5.98 -2.45
C GLY A 45 14.52 6.55 -1.23
N ILE A 46 13.35 6.02 -0.90
CA ILE A 46 12.58 6.40 0.29
C ILE A 46 12.90 5.40 1.41
N THR A 47 13.84 5.77 2.27
CA THR A 47 14.39 4.88 3.31
C THR A 47 14.07 5.29 4.74
N ASP A 48 13.45 6.44 4.97
CA ASP A 48 12.97 6.90 6.28
C ASP A 48 11.45 6.68 6.34
N LEU A 49 11.03 5.67 7.10
CA LEU A 49 9.67 5.16 7.12
C LEU A 49 9.02 5.37 8.50
N VAL A 50 7.77 5.79 8.50
CA VAL A 50 6.92 5.85 9.69
C VAL A 50 5.79 4.83 9.51
N LEU A 51 5.72 3.84 10.39
CA LEU A 51 4.67 2.84 10.37
C LEU A 51 3.58 3.20 11.38
N LEU A 52 2.38 3.49 10.88
CA LEU A 52 1.18 3.72 11.69
C LEU A 52 0.52 2.38 11.98
N LEU A 53 0.62 1.92 13.22
CA LEU A 53 0.14 0.63 13.67
C LEU A 53 -1.04 0.81 14.63
N PHE A 54 -2.01 -0.09 14.59
CA PHE A 54 -3.11 -0.11 15.56
C PHE A 54 -3.41 -1.53 16.05
N HIS A 55 -3.60 -2.47 15.14
CA HIS A 55 -3.92 -3.86 15.46
C HIS A 55 -2.66 -4.73 15.48
N GLN A 56 -2.40 -5.44 16.59
CA GLN A 56 -1.25 -6.35 16.81
C GLN A 56 0.12 -5.74 16.40
N PRO A 57 0.47 -4.54 16.89
CA PRO A 57 1.68 -3.85 16.49
C PRO A 57 2.96 -4.64 16.81
N GLU A 58 2.96 -5.48 17.86
CA GLU A 58 4.09 -6.28 18.31
C GLU A 58 4.57 -7.28 17.25
N ILE A 59 3.67 -7.82 16.41
CA ILE A 59 4.04 -8.75 15.34
C ILE A 59 4.85 -8.00 14.26
N ILE A 60 4.41 -6.80 13.90
CA ILE A 60 5.07 -5.97 12.89
C ILE A 60 6.42 -5.46 13.42
N THR A 61 6.45 -4.93 14.64
CA THR A 61 7.69 -4.41 15.24
C THR A 61 8.73 -5.49 15.45
N LYS A 62 8.31 -6.71 15.82
CA LYS A 62 9.21 -7.85 15.96
C LYS A 62 9.82 -8.27 14.64
N TYR A 63 9.07 -8.21 13.53
CA TYR A 63 9.53 -8.63 12.22
C TYR A 63 10.50 -7.63 11.60
N PHE A 64 10.15 -6.34 11.63
CA PHE A 64 10.94 -5.31 10.93
C PHE A 64 12.05 -4.69 11.80
N GLY A 65 12.01 -4.86 13.15
CA GLY A 65 13.00 -4.25 14.04
C GLY A 65 13.08 -2.73 13.86
N ASP A 66 14.27 -2.20 13.74
CA ASP A 66 14.52 -0.78 13.41
C ASP A 66 14.58 -0.53 11.90
N GLY A 67 14.39 -1.55 11.08
CA GLY A 67 14.44 -1.50 9.62
C GLY A 67 15.83 -1.73 9.02
N SER A 68 16.89 -1.79 9.82
CA SER A 68 18.28 -1.87 9.33
C SER A 68 18.53 -3.12 8.49
N GLU A 69 17.94 -4.26 8.82
CA GLU A 69 18.04 -5.51 8.05
C GLU A 69 17.40 -5.39 6.66
N PHE A 70 16.41 -4.51 6.51
CA PHE A 70 15.76 -4.21 5.24
C PHE A 70 16.42 -3.04 4.49
N GLY A 71 17.42 -2.39 5.08
CA GLY A 71 18.13 -1.24 4.53
C GLY A 71 17.30 0.04 4.55
N VAL A 72 16.43 0.18 5.52
CA VAL A 72 15.60 1.35 5.82
C VAL A 72 15.70 1.72 7.29
N HIS A 73 15.20 2.90 7.67
CA HIS A 73 15.02 3.31 9.06
C HIS A 73 13.52 3.39 9.36
N ILE A 74 13.06 2.69 10.39
CA ILE A 74 11.64 2.59 10.73
C ILE A 74 11.37 3.24 12.09
N THR A 75 10.42 4.16 12.11
CA THR A 75 9.81 4.71 13.32
C THR A 75 8.38 4.16 13.44
N TYR A 76 8.02 3.67 14.60
CA TYR A 76 6.68 3.15 14.87
C TYR A 76 5.84 4.16 15.63
N VAL A 77 4.60 4.33 15.20
CA VAL A 77 3.61 5.15 15.90
C VAL A 77 2.33 4.34 16.07
N THR A 78 1.89 4.20 17.32
CA THR A 78 0.61 3.56 17.66
C THR A 78 -0.30 4.63 18.26
N PRO A 79 -1.29 5.14 17.53
CA PRO A 79 -2.26 6.10 18.04
C PRO A 79 -3.01 5.52 19.25
N LEU A 80 -3.32 6.35 20.23
CA LEU A 80 -4.06 5.94 21.44
C LEU A 80 -5.54 5.67 21.16
N GLU A 81 -6.08 6.29 20.12
CA GLU A 81 -7.47 6.21 19.69
C GLU A 81 -7.58 6.07 18.19
N ASP A 82 -8.76 5.73 17.69
CA ASP A 82 -9.05 5.70 16.26
C ASP A 82 -9.26 7.13 15.73
N TYR A 83 -8.20 7.71 15.21
CA TYR A 83 -8.23 9.03 14.57
C TYR A 83 -8.57 8.99 13.07
N GLY A 84 -8.99 7.83 12.54
CA GLY A 84 -9.16 7.65 11.09
C GLY A 84 -7.83 7.66 10.35
N THR A 85 -7.87 7.63 9.02
CA THR A 85 -6.66 7.54 8.20
C THR A 85 -5.85 8.84 8.18
N ALA A 86 -6.51 10.00 8.13
CA ALA A 86 -5.86 11.29 8.07
C ALA A 86 -5.46 11.81 9.46
N GLY A 87 -6.34 11.68 10.45
CA GLY A 87 -6.05 12.07 11.83
C GLY A 87 -4.90 11.28 12.44
N ALA A 88 -4.80 9.98 12.13
CA ALA A 88 -3.66 9.15 12.57
C ALA A 88 -2.32 9.63 11.98
N VAL A 89 -2.30 10.01 10.71
CA VAL A 89 -1.10 10.61 10.09
C VAL A 89 -0.75 11.93 10.76
N LYS A 90 -1.72 12.80 11.04
CA LYS A 90 -1.46 14.06 11.76
C LYS A 90 -0.89 13.80 13.16
N ALA A 91 -1.45 12.86 13.91
CA ALA A 91 -0.97 12.51 15.25
C ALA A 91 0.46 11.93 15.23
N ALA A 92 0.83 11.24 14.15
CA ALA A 92 2.17 10.68 13.94
C ALA A 92 3.17 11.68 13.36
N ALA A 93 2.69 12.55 12.51
CA ALA A 93 3.49 13.61 11.91
C ALA A 93 3.77 14.68 12.98
N ARG A 94 4.82 14.48 13.77
CA ARG A 94 5.50 15.64 14.34
C ARG A 94 5.86 16.53 13.16
N PRO A 95 5.78 17.88 13.29
CA PRO A 95 5.85 18.81 12.16
C PRO A 95 6.98 18.40 11.22
N GLN A 96 6.58 17.85 10.09
CA GLN A 96 7.50 17.49 9.04
C GLN A 96 7.66 18.76 8.24
N ASP A 97 8.84 19.36 8.32
CA ASP A 97 9.18 20.54 7.52
C ASP A 97 9.31 20.20 6.03
N GLU A 98 9.08 18.92 5.66
CA GLU A 98 9.24 18.41 4.31
C GLU A 98 8.00 17.64 3.85
N ARG A 99 7.77 17.66 2.53
CA ARG A 99 6.77 16.79 1.90
C ARG A 99 7.01 15.32 2.23
N PHE A 100 5.94 14.55 2.27
CA PHE A 100 5.98 13.15 2.62
C PHE A 100 5.04 12.32 1.74
N MET A 101 5.33 11.03 1.62
CA MET A 101 4.46 10.08 0.96
C MET A 101 3.60 9.35 1.99
N ILE A 102 2.36 9.05 1.62
CA ILE A 102 1.50 8.09 2.34
C ILE A 102 1.28 6.90 1.43
N ILE A 103 1.31 5.71 1.99
CA ILE A 103 0.96 4.47 1.29
C ILE A 103 0.20 3.54 2.23
N SER A 104 -0.86 2.91 1.72
CA SER A 104 -1.59 1.88 2.48
C SER A 104 -0.76 0.61 2.61
N GLY A 105 -0.72 0.02 3.82
CA GLY A 105 0.11 -1.13 4.18
C GLY A 105 -0.39 -2.48 3.67
N ASP A 106 -1.41 -2.49 2.83
CA ASP A 106 -2.11 -3.67 2.32
C ASP A 106 -2.21 -3.71 0.78
N LEU A 107 -1.37 -2.93 0.12
CA LEU A 107 -1.28 -2.85 -1.33
C LEU A 107 -0.19 -3.76 -1.88
N LEU A 108 -0.44 -4.28 -3.09
CA LEU A 108 0.60 -4.83 -3.94
C LEU A 108 0.69 -3.98 -5.20
N THR A 109 1.87 -3.41 -5.48
CA THR A 109 2.08 -2.56 -6.65
C THR A 109 3.55 -2.50 -7.07
N ASP A 110 3.79 -2.28 -8.35
CA ASP A 110 5.11 -2.03 -8.91
C ASP A 110 5.24 -0.63 -9.52
N PHE A 111 4.36 0.29 -9.18
CA PHE A 111 4.39 1.66 -9.68
C PHE A 111 5.76 2.31 -9.50
N ASP A 112 6.17 3.06 -10.52
CA ASP A 112 7.36 3.91 -10.44
C ASP A 112 7.06 5.17 -9.60
N LEU A 113 7.33 5.08 -8.31
CA LEU A 113 7.09 6.17 -7.37
C LEU A 113 7.91 7.43 -7.70
N SER A 114 9.03 7.29 -8.41
CA SER A 114 9.83 8.45 -8.85
C SER A 114 9.04 9.32 -9.83
N GLN A 115 8.21 8.72 -10.70
CA GLN A 115 7.33 9.48 -11.59
C GLN A 115 6.27 10.27 -10.82
N VAL A 116 5.74 9.72 -9.72
CA VAL A 116 4.76 10.42 -8.86
C VAL A 116 5.41 11.62 -8.17
N ILE A 117 6.65 11.45 -7.67
CA ILE A 117 7.44 12.52 -7.04
C ILE A 117 7.71 13.64 -8.03
N ASP A 118 8.19 13.30 -9.22
CA ASP A 118 8.48 14.28 -10.27
C ASP A 118 7.21 15.00 -10.75
N PHE A 119 6.10 14.27 -10.85
CA PHE A 119 4.80 14.86 -11.20
C PHE A 119 4.36 15.89 -10.15
N HIS A 120 4.42 15.53 -8.87
CA HIS A 120 4.07 16.39 -7.74
C HIS A 120 4.88 17.71 -7.79
N HIS A 121 6.20 17.60 -8.01
CA HIS A 121 7.09 18.75 -8.16
C HIS A 121 6.71 19.63 -9.37
N ARG A 122 6.53 19.04 -10.54
CA ARG A 122 6.19 19.79 -11.75
C ARG A 122 4.85 20.53 -11.65
N LYS A 123 3.88 19.95 -10.94
CA LYS A 123 2.56 20.56 -10.71
C LYS A 123 2.55 21.56 -9.56
N GLN A 124 3.61 21.65 -8.78
CA GLN A 124 3.63 22.44 -7.54
C GLN A 124 2.38 22.13 -6.69
N ALA A 125 2.08 20.82 -6.59
CA ALA A 125 0.88 20.34 -5.94
C ALA A 125 0.97 20.51 -4.42
N LYS A 126 -0.17 20.74 -3.77
CA LYS A 126 -0.29 20.60 -2.31
C LYS A 126 -0.56 19.15 -1.92
N ALA A 127 -1.31 18.46 -2.76
CA ALA A 127 -1.48 17.02 -2.67
C ALA A 127 -1.53 16.40 -4.06
N THR A 128 -0.92 15.23 -4.20
CA THR A 128 -1.01 14.38 -5.38
C THR A 128 -1.57 13.02 -4.96
N ILE A 129 -2.68 12.63 -5.57
CA ILE A 129 -3.27 11.30 -5.43
C ILE A 129 -2.77 10.46 -6.61
N THR A 130 -2.20 9.30 -6.33
CA THR A 130 -1.86 8.34 -7.37
C THR A 130 -3.14 7.64 -7.83
N LEU A 131 -3.35 7.58 -9.13
CA LEU A 131 -4.55 7.04 -9.76
C LEU A 131 -4.20 5.84 -10.65
N THR A 132 -5.17 4.95 -10.84
CA THR A 132 -5.13 3.89 -11.86
C THR A 132 -6.55 3.58 -12.32
N SER A 133 -6.71 2.90 -13.47
CA SER A 133 -8.02 2.44 -13.95
C SER A 133 -8.26 0.99 -13.55
N VAL A 134 -9.48 0.69 -13.13
CA VAL A 134 -9.94 -0.65 -12.75
C VAL A 134 -11.26 -1.00 -13.44
N THR A 135 -11.54 -2.30 -13.60
CA THR A 135 -12.79 -2.77 -14.21
C THR A 135 -14.01 -2.60 -13.32
N ASP A 136 -13.84 -2.66 -11.99
CA ASP A 136 -14.91 -2.44 -11.00
C ASP A 136 -14.49 -1.34 -10.00
N PRO A 137 -14.88 -0.08 -10.22
CA PRO A 137 -14.48 1.04 -9.37
C PRO A 137 -15.34 1.21 -8.10
N LEU A 138 -16.44 0.46 -7.93
CA LEU A 138 -17.41 0.68 -6.83
C LEU A 138 -16.84 0.51 -5.42
N GLN A 139 -15.75 -0.22 -5.30
CA GLN A 139 -15.11 -0.49 -4.00
C GLN A 139 -14.11 0.60 -3.59
N PHE A 140 -13.86 1.57 -4.45
CA PHE A 140 -12.79 2.55 -4.33
C PHE A 140 -13.29 3.99 -4.43
N GLY A 141 -12.45 4.94 -4.11
CA GLY A 141 -12.69 6.35 -4.39
C GLY A 141 -12.52 6.65 -5.87
N VAL A 142 -13.59 7.04 -6.56
CA VAL A 142 -13.56 7.39 -7.98
C VAL A 142 -13.17 8.84 -8.18
N VAL A 143 -12.29 9.09 -9.15
CA VAL A 143 -11.69 10.41 -9.36
C VAL A 143 -11.91 10.87 -10.81
N ILE A 144 -12.21 12.18 -10.98
CA ILE A 144 -12.15 12.85 -12.28
C ILE A 144 -11.08 13.92 -12.22
N THR A 145 -10.27 13.97 -13.27
CA THR A 145 -9.28 15.03 -13.50
C THR A 145 -9.65 15.84 -14.75
N ASP A 146 -9.21 17.10 -14.78
CA ASP A 146 -9.22 17.92 -15.99
C ASP A 146 -8.01 17.57 -16.91
N LYS A 147 -7.92 18.26 -18.06
CA LYS A 147 -6.81 18.10 -19.03
C LYS A 147 -5.42 18.43 -18.46
N ASN A 148 -5.36 19.12 -17.33
CA ASN A 148 -4.12 19.46 -16.63
C ASN A 148 -3.82 18.49 -15.48
N ALA A 149 -4.61 17.40 -15.36
CA ALA A 149 -4.57 16.44 -14.26
C ALA A 149 -4.98 17.00 -12.88
N ARG A 150 -5.64 18.19 -12.83
CA ARG A 150 -6.23 18.70 -11.61
C ARG A 150 -7.47 17.89 -11.28
N ILE A 151 -7.60 17.44 -10.04
CA ILE A 151 -8.79 16.71 -9.60
C ILE A 151 -9.96 17.70 -9.52
N THR A 152 -11.05 17.36 -10.20
CA THR A 152 -12.27 18.16 -10.26
C THR A 152 -13.43 17.52 -9.51
N LYS A 153 -13.37 16.20 -9.34
CA LYS A 153 -14.37 15.45 -8.56
C LYS A 153 -13.72 14.24 -7.91
N PHE A 154 -14.13 13.99 -6.68
CA PHE A 154 -13.76 12.83 -5.90
C PHE A 154 -15.02 12.26 -5.25
N LEU A 155 -15.25 10.96 -5.35
CA LEU A 155 -16.40 10.29 -4.78
C LEU A 155 -15.99 8.95 -4.17
N GLU A 156 -16.06 8.84 -2.86
CA GLU A 156 -15.68 7.62 -2.13
C GLU A 156 -16.78 6.58 -2.21
N LYS A 157 -16.46 5.40 -2.76
CA LYS A 157 -17.34 4.24 -2.89
C LYS A 157 -18.73 4.58 -3.44
N PRO A 158 -18.81 5.07 -4.68
CA PRO A 158 -20.06 5.51 -5.29
C PRO A 158 -21.03 4.36 -5.47
N GLY A 159 -22.33 4.67 -5.50
CA GLY A 159 -23.34 3.76 -5.99
C GLY A 159 -23.29 3.60 -7.53
N TRP A 160 -23.92 2.55 -8.07
CA TRP A 160 -23.94 2.27 -9.52
C TRP A 160 -24.39 3.45 -10.39
N GLY A 161 -25.34 4.24 -9.93
CA GLY A 161 -25.85 5.41 -10.65
C GLY A 161 -24.94 6.64 -10.59
N GLU A 162 -23.87 6.60 -9.80
CA GLU A 162 -22.97 7.72 -9.55
C GLU A 162 -21.59 7.52 -10.21
N VAL A 163 -21.30 6.29 -10.70
CA VAL A 163 -20.03 5.98 -11.37
C VAL A 163 -20.00 6.62 -12.75
N PHE A 164 -18.96 7.41 -12.98
CA PHE A 164 -18.72 8.12 -14.24
C PHE A 164 -17.26 8.02 -14.72
N SER A 165 -16.45 7.25 -14.04
CA SER A 165 -15.03 7.03 -14.36
C SER A 165 -14.60 5.67 -13.82
N ASP A 166 -13.67 5.01 -14.49
CA ASP A 166 -12.97 3.81 -14.05
C ASP A 166 -11.67 4.13 -13.30
N THR A 167 -11.33 5.43 -13.21
CA THR A 167 -10.11 5.91 -12.57
C THR A 167 -10.33 6.06 -11.07
N ILE A 168 -9.48 5.41 -10.30
CA ILE A 168 -9.63 5.30 -8.84
C ILE A 168 -8.42 5.83 -8.07
N ASN A 169 -8.67 6.15 -6.81
CA ASN A 169 -7.68 6.42 -5.79
C ASN A 169 -6.99 5.13 -5.35
N THR A 170 -5.66 5.08 -5.46
CA THR A 170 -4.86 3.88 -5.16
C THR A 170 -4.41 3.75 -3.72
N GLY A 171 -4.66 4.74 -2.86
CA GLY A 171 -4.13 4.76 -1.49
C GLY A 171 -2.66 5.17 -1.38
N ILE A 172 -2.12 5.81 -2.43
CA ILE A 172 -0.75 6.35 -2.45
C ILE A 172 -0.83 7.85 -2.72
N TYR A 173 -0.25 8.64 -1.83
CA TYR A 173 -0.32 10.11 -1.87
C TYR A 173 1.04 10.75 -1.66
N ILE A 174 1.25 11.94 -2.23
CA ILE A 174 2.33 12.85 -1.83
C ILE A 174 1.68 14.13 -1.35
N LEU A 175 2.06 14.58 -0.17
CA LEU A 175 1.48 15.73 0.51
C LEU A 175 2.54 16.73 0.91
N GLU A 176 2.23 18.01 0.76
CA GLU A 176 2.97 19.08 1.44
C GLU A 176 2.47 19.18 2.90
N PRO A 177 3.36 19.56 3.85
CA PRO A 177 3.04 19.58 5.28
C PRO A 177 1.79 20.38 5.65
N GLU A 178 1.53 21.49 4.98
CA GLU A 178 0.40 22.36 5.23
C GLU A 178 -0.97 21.70 4.98
N VAL A 179 -1.04 20.57 4.28
CA VAL A 179 -2.27 19.80 4.15
C VAL A 179 -2.74 19.26 5.49
N LEU A 180 -1.82 19.02 6.42
CA LEU A 180 -2.15 18.59 7.78
C LEU A 180 -2.87 19.66 8.60
N ASP A 181 -2.76 20.93 8.22
CA ASP A 181 -3.48 22.04 8.89
C ASP A 181 -4.99 21.98 8.67
N LEU A 182 -5.44 21.26 7.61
CA LEU A 182 -6.85 21.01 7.34
C LEU A 182 -7.48 19.99 8.31
N ILE A 183 -6.66 19.29 9.08
CA ILE A 183 -7.10 18.24 10.00
C ILE A 183 -7.10 18.83 11.41
N PRO A 184 -8.26 18.92 12.11
CA PRO A 184 -8.28 19.32 13.50
C PRO A 184 -7.52 18.33 14.39
N GLU A 185 -6.89 18.81 15.44
CA GLU A 185 -6.13 17.98 16.36
C GLU A 185 -7.08 17.08 17.18
N GLY A 186 -6.73 15.78 17.27
CA GLY A 186 -7.49 14.80 18.05
C GLY A 186 -8.82 14.35 17.41
N GLU A 187 -9.13 14.76 16.18
CA GLU A 187 -10.35 14.32 15.50
C GLU A 187 -10.12 13.12 14.60
N ASN A 188 -11.14 12.24 14.53
CA ASN A 188 -11.18 11.17 13.54
C ASN A 188 -11.49 11.77 12.17
N ARG A 189 -10.52 11.69 11.26
CA ARG A 189 -10.62 12.20 9.88
C ARG A 189 -10.06 11.20 8.89
N ASP A 190 -10.73 11.11 7.75
CA ASP A 190 -10.34 10.24 6.63
C ASP A 190 -9.88 11.08 5.43
N TRP A 191 -8.83 10.61 4.73
CA TRP A 191 -8.31 11.31 3.55
C TRP A 191 -9.37 11.50 2.48
N ALA A 192 -10.08 10.42 2.14
CA ALA A 192 -11.02 10.39 1.03
C ALA A 192 -12.36 11.07 1.35
N LYS A 193 -12.83 10.94 2.60
CA LYS A 193 -14.14 11.45 3.01
C LYS A 193 -14.11 12.88 3.51
N ASP A 194 -12.99 13.30 4.10
CA ASP A 194 -12.91 14.61 4.77
C ASP A 194 -11.88 15.52 4.09
N VAL A 195 -10.61 15.11 4.00
CA VAL A 195 -9.52 16.03 3.62
C VAL A 195 -9.56 16.39 2.14
N PHE A 196 -9.64 15.42 1.24
CA PHE A 196 -9.68 15.70 -0.21
C PHE A 196 -10.92 16.48 -0.64
N PRO A 197 -12.14 16.22 -0.11
CA PRO A 197 -13.29 17.09 -0.35
C PRO A 197 -13.07 18.54 0.09
N ILE A 198 -12.52 18.77 1.29
CA ILE A 198 -12.17 20.13 1.76
C ILE A 198 -11.17 20.81 0.81
N MET A 199 -10.16 20.07 0.33
CA MET A 199 -9.19 20.60 -0.64
C MET A 199 -9.84 20.98 -1.97
N LEU A 200 -10.83 20.21 -2.45
CA LEU A 200 -11.60 20.53 -3.64
C LEU A 200 -12.46 21.79 -3.44
N GLU A 201 -13.19 21.88 -2.34
CA GLU A 201 -14.06 23.03 -2.01
C GLU A 201 -13.26 24.33 -1.88
N THR A 202 -12.09 24.28 -1.26
CA THR A 202 -11.20 25.43 -1.09
C THR A 202 -10.39 25.77 -2.34
N GLY A 203 -10.47 24.95 -3.38
CA GLY A 203 -9.71 25.15 -4.60
C GLY A 203 -8.20 24.94 -4.43
N ALA A 204 -7.77 24.15 -3.44
CA ALA A 204 -6.37 23.80 -3.22
C ALA A 204 -5.77 23.06 -4.43
N ALA A 205 -4.45 23.07 -4.55
CA ALA A 205 -3.71 22.43 -5.64
C ALA A 205 -3.68 20.88 -5.46
N LEU A 206 -4.83 20.24 -5.70
CA LEU A 206 -5.02 18.79 -5.63
C LEU A 206 -4.96 18.20 -7.05
N TYR A 207 -4.00 17.30 -7.28
CA TYR A 207 -3.77 16.69 -8.59
C TYR A 207 -3.83 15.17 -8.54
N GLY A 208 -4.20 14.55 -9.67
CA GLY A 208 -4.18 13.11 -9.89
C GLY A 208 -3.03 12.71 -10.79
N CYS A 209 -2.18 11.80 -10.34
CA CYS A 209 -1.13 11.21 -11.14
C CYS A 209 -1.56 9.83 -11.62
N ASP A 210 -1.98 9.72 -12.88
CA ASP A 210 -2.36 8.45 -13.49
C ASP A 210 -1.12 7.58 -13.73
N MET A 211 -1.10 6.40 -13.12
CA MET A 211 0.03 5.47 -13.14
C MET A 211 -0.31 4.22 -13.94
N LYS A 212 0.69 3.78 -14.69
CA LYS A 212 0.66 2.48 -15.35
C LYS A 212 1.53 1.49 -14.59
N GLY A 213 1.11 0.26 -14.57
CA GLY A 213 1.75 -0.82 -13.82
C GLY A 213 0.70 -1.64 -13.09
N TYR A 214 1.16 -2.54 -12.27
CA TYR A 214 0.30 -3.38 -11.45
C TYR A 214 -0.11 -2.66 -10.17
N TRP A 215 -1.39 -2.79 -9.83
CA TRP A 215 -1.92 -2.35 -8.54
C TRP A 215 -3.04 -3.27 -8.08
N ALA A 216 -3.01 -3.68 -6.82
CA ALA A 216 -4.08 -4.45 -6.18
C ALA A 216 -4.20 -4.07 -4.70
N ASP A 217 -5.44 -3.87 -4.23
CA ASP A 217 -5.80 -3.83 -2.80
C ASP A 217 -6.09 -5.26 -2.35
N ILE A 218 -5.28 -5.77 -1.44
CA ILE A 218 -5.43 -7.13 -0.88
C ILE A 218 -6.54 -7.11 0.18
N GLY A 219 -7.76 -6.75 -0.23
CA GLY A 219 -8.88 -6.47 0.67
C GLY A 219 -9.72 -7.69 1.08
N ASN A 220 -9.62 -8.81 0.36
CA ASN A 220 -10.41 -10.02 0.57
C ASN A 220 -9.64 -11.28 0.09
N PRO A 221 -10.12 -12.50 0.40
CA PRO A 221 -9.42 -13.74 0.01
C PRO A 221 -9.25 -13.93 -1.50
N GLU A 222 -10.18 -13.45 -2.32
CA GLU A 222 -10.11 -13.56 -3.79
C GLU A 222 -8.98 -12.69 -4.33
N ALA A 223 -8.92 -11.41 -3.90
CA ALA A 223 -7.85 -10.50 -4.26
C ALA A 223 -6.47 -11.02 -3.79
N TYR A 224 -6.41 -11.64 -2.63
CA TYR A 224 -5.19 -12.29 -2.13
C TYR A 224 -4.72 -13.43 -3.04
N LEU A 225 -5.63 -14.34 -3.41
CA LEU A 225 -5.28 -15.45 -4.29
C LEU A 225 -4.91 -14.98 -5.71
N GLU A 226 -5.58 -13.94 -6.20
CA GLU A 226 -5.25 -13.34 -7.49
C GLU A 226 -3.85 -12.69 -7.45
N ALA A 227 -3.54 -11.93 -6.41
CA ALA A 227 -2.21 -11.34 -6.23
C ALA A 227 -1.10 -12.41 -6.18
N CYS A 228 -1.32 -13.52 -5.47
CA CYS A 228 -0.37 -14.64 -5.48
C CYS A 228 -0.16 -15.21 -6.89
N ARG A 229 -1.25 -15.40 -7.65
CA ARG A 229 -1.17 -15.89 -9.04
C ARG A 229 -0.45 -14.90 -9.94
N ASP A 230 -0.71 -13.60 -9.77
CA ASP A 230 -0.14 -12.55 -10.59
C ASP A 230 1.37 -12.41 -10.36
N ILE A 231 1.84 -12.58 -9.13
CA ILE A 231 3.29 -12.68 -8.85
C ILE A 231 3.87 -13.91 -9.56
N CYS A 232 3.24 -15.08 -9.43
CA CYS A 232 3.74 -16.31 -10.07
C CYS A 232 3.69 -16.28 -11.61
N HIS A 233 2.93 -15.34 -12.22
CA HIS A 233 2.86 -15.15 -13.67
C HIS A 233 3.64 -13.93 -14.16
N ASP A 234 4.51 -13.36 -13.32
CA ASP A 234 5.33 -12.18 -13.64
C ASP A 234 4.53 -10.96 -14.10
N LYS A 235 3.26 -10.84 -13.66
CA LYS A 235 2.42 -9.67 -13.97
C LYS A 235 2.75 -8.45 -13.12
N VAL A 236 3.41 -8.66 -11.99
CA VAL A 236 3.86 -7.62 -11.06
C VAL A 236 5.32 -7.83 -10.70
N PHE A 237 6.09 -6.76 -10.72
CA PHE A 237 7.47 -6.83 -10.27
C PHE A 237 7.53 -6.76 -8.74
N VAL A 238 7.95 -7.86 -8.11
CA VAL A 238 8.28 -7.92 -6.69
C VAL A 238 9.73 -8.37 -6.52
N GLN A 239 10.40 -7.85 -5.50
CA GLN A 239 11.73 -8.34 -5.16
C GLN A 239 11.59 -9.67 -4.42
N ILE A 240 12.02 -10.75 -5.06
CA ILE A 240 12.11 -12.09 -4.48
C ILE A 240 13.57 -12.47 -4.52
N ASP A 241 14.17 -12.77 -3.35
CA ASP A 241 15.60 -13.11 -3.28
C ASP A 241 15.87 -14.54 -3.76
N GLU A 242 14.82 -15.36 -3.83
CA GLU A 242 14.87 -16.75 -4.23
C GLU A 242 14.23 -16.89 -5.61
N PRO A 243 15.01 -17.08 -6.67
CA PRO A 243 14.46 -17.31 -7.99
C PRO A 243 13.65 -18.61 -8.02
N PRO A 244 12.62 -18.70 -8.85
CA PRO A 244 11.86 -19.94 -9.02
C PRO A 244 12.78 -21.08 -9.47
N ILE A 245 12.56 -22.27 -8.91
CA ILE A 245 13.43 -23.46 -9.13
C ILE A 245 13.17 -24.10 -10.50
N THR A 246 12.03 -23.86 -11.12
CA THR A 246 11.67 -24.45 -12.42
C THR A 246 11.63 -23.44 -13.54
N GLY A 247 11.93 -23.90 -14.76
CA GLY A 247 12.00 -23.06 -15.96
C GLY A 247 10.68 -22.45 -16.42
N ASP A 248 9.53 -22.80 -15.80
CA ASP A 248 8.25 -22.17 -16.03
C ASP A 248 7.88 -21.11 -14.98
N GLY A 249 8.79 -20.85 -14.02
CA GLY A 249 8.71 -19.71 -13.11
C GLY A 249 7.67 -19.81 -12.00
N ARG A 250 7.16 -20.99 -11.69
CA ARG A 250 5.97 -21.13 -10.82
C ARG A 250 6.19 -21.85 -9.49
N ILE A 251 7.41 -22.28 -9.19
CA ILE A 251 7.71 -23.00 -7.95
C ILE A 251 8.73 -22.20 -7.15
N PHE A 252 8.29 -21.69 -6.00
CA PHE A 252 9.10 -20.92 -5.05
C PHE A 252 9.30 -21.76 -3.79
N ILE A 253 10.52 -22.04 -3.41
CA ILE A 253 10.88 -22.87 -2.26
C ILE A 253 11.87 -22.10 -1.39
N SER A 254 11.50 -21.85 -0.14
CA SER A 254 12.41 -21.24 0.83
C SER A 254 13.60 -22.16 1.14
N PRO A 255 14.80 -21.61 1.48
CA PRO A 255 16.01 -22.40 1.70
C PRO A 255 15.89 -23.50 2.74
N ASP A 256 15.08 -23.28 3.79
CA ASP A 256 14.88 -24.23 4.90
C ASP A 256 13.76 -25.25 4.63
N THR A 257 13.42 -25.48 3.35
CA THR A 257 12.38 -26.42 2.93
C THR A 257 13.00 -27.76 2.54
N GLU A 258 12.46 -28.85 3.08
CA GLU A 258 12.82 -30.21 2.70
C GLU A 258 11.81 -30.79 1.71
N VAL A 259 12.23 -31.13 0.49
CA VAL A 259 11.40 -31.80 -0.50
C VAL A 259 11.99 -33.18 -0.79
N ASP A 260 11.22 -34.25 -0.54
CA ASP A 260 11.62 -35.62 -0.85
C ASP A 260 11.84 -35.77 -2.36
N GLU A 261 12.90 -36.49 -2.77
CA GLU A 261 13.22 -36.72 -4.19
C GLU A 261 12.08 -37.40 -4.98
N ARG A 262 11.18 -38.08 -4.29
CA ARG A 262 10.01 -38.73 -4.90
C ARG A 262 8.79 -37.82 -5.00
N ALA A 263 8.84 -36.63 -4.39
CA ALA A 263 7.74 -35.67 -4.45
C ALA A 263 7.70 -35.01 -5.83
N ALA A 264 6.53 -35.00 -6.45
CA ALA A 264 6.29 -34.30 -7.70
C ALA A 264 5.62 -32.95 -7.42
N LEU A 265 6.29 -31.86 -7.68
CA LEU A 265 5.74 -30.51 -7.61
C LEU A 265 5.28 -30.09 -9.00
N ALA A 266 4.00 -29.68 -9.14
CA ALA A 266 3.45 -29.26 -10.42
C ALA A 266 2.53 -28.04 -10.27
N GLY A 267 2.51 -27.16 -11.29
CA GLY A 267 1.73 -25.92 -11.30
C GLY A 267 2.37 -24.83 -10.44
N MET A 268 1.56 -23.97 -9.83
CA MET A 268 2.04 -22.92 -8.94
C MET A 268 2.23 -23.47 -7.53
N VAL A 269 3.42 -23.48 -7.03
CA VAL A 269 3.80 -23.97 -5.70
C VAL A 269 4.61 -22.94 -4.97
N VAL A 270 4.24 -22.63 -3.74
CA VAL A 270 4.99 -21.76 -2.84
C VAL A 270 5.18 -22.49 -1.53
N LEU A 271 6.41 -22.83 -1.20
CA LEU A 271 6.78 -23.53 0.02
C LEU A 271 7.55 -22.57 0.93
N GLY A 272 6.96 -22.26 2.07
CA GLY A 272 7.58 -21.45 3.12
C GLY A 272 8.66 -22.20 3.88
N GLY A 273 9.51 -21.47 4.63
CA GLY A 273 10.54 -22.04 5.46
C GLY A 273 10.04 -23.09 6.46
N ASN A 274 10.89 -24.05 6.81
CA ASN A 274 10.55 -25.19 7.70
C ASN A 274 9.43 -26.10 7.18
N THR A 275 9.14 -26.06 5.87
CA THR A 275 8.17 -26.97 5.24
C THR A 275 8.84 -28.28 4.86
N ARG A 276 8.13 -29.38 5.06
CA ARG A 276 8.57 -30.70 4.63
C ARG A 276 7.51 -31.34 3.71
N VAL A 277 7.92 -31.69 2.49
CA VAL A 277 7.10 -32.37 1.49
C VAL A 277 7.63 -33.80 1.31
N GLN A 278 6.75 -34.80 1.47
CA GLN A 278 7.08 -36.23 1.38
C GLN A 278 6.35 -36.91 0.24
#